data_e907eab80124829a96b424db239ac1fb
#
_entry.id   e907eab80124829a96b424db239ac1fb
#
_cell.length_a   1.000
_cell.length_b   1.000
_cell.length_c   1.000
_cell.angle_alpha   90.00
_cell.angle_beta   90.00
_cell.angle_gamma   90.00
#
_symmetry.space_group_name_H-M   'P 1'
#
loop_
_entity.id
_entity.type
_entity.pdbx_description
1 polymer ?
#
loop_
_entity_poly.entity_id
_entity_poly.type
_entity_poly.pdbx_seq_one_letter_code
_entity_poly.pdbx_strand_id
1 'polypeptide(L)'
;MTRPAFGGNTIATIACPDFRPQMATVRPGVMQKLPKDPSHKAIVEEYNPGFEENKNYVEILEIVKAVSDVVDIMDAKILVSGGRGVGSPENFAILQDLADVIGGTVSCSRAVVDAGWKPKDLQVGQTGKTVRPNLYFAIGISGAIQHLAGMEESDVIIAINKDETAPIFDVA
;
A
#
# COMPACT_ATOMS: atom_id res chain seq x y z
N MET A 1 21.35 3.85 6.61
CA MET A 1 20.08 3.53 5.96
C MET A 1 19.60 4.74 5.17
N THR A 2 19.17 4.54 3.94
CA THR A 2 18.68 5.60 3.06
C THR A 2 17.23 5.35 2.72
N ARG A 3 16.39 6.37 2.78
CA ARG A 3 14.96 6.27 2.45
C ARG A 3 14.48 7.48 1.66
N PRO A 4 13.51 7.32 0.77
CA PRO A 4 12.81 8.46 0.20
C PRO A 4 11.95 9.17 1.29
N ALA A 5 11.82 10.47 1.17
CA ALA A 5 11.00 11.32 2.01
C ALA A 5 10.24 12.32 1.13
N PHE A 6 9.15 12.90 1.65
CA PHE A 6 8.35 13.91 0.94
C PHE A 6 7.97 13.52 -0.50
N GLY A 7 7.28 12.38 -0.65
CA GLY A 7 6.78 11.94 -1.96
C GLY A 7 7.87 11.52 -2.96
N GLY A 8 9.03 11.07 -2.48
CA GLY A 8 10.12 10.61 -3.35
C GLY A 8 11.11 11.69 -3.79
N ASN A 9 10.75 12.96 -3.68
CA ASN A 9 11.60 14.06 -4.17
C ASN A 9 12.82 14.36 -3.29
N THR A 10 12.87 13.83 -2.08
CA THR A 10 13.98 14.04 -1.15
C THR A 10 14.46 12.69 -0.62
N ILE A 11 15.77 12.49 -0.62
CA ILE A 11 16.40 11.29 -0.06
C ILE A 11 17.00 11.64 1.30
N ALA A 12 16.55 10.93 2.35
CA ALA A 12 17.08 11.08 3.69
C ALA A 12 18.04 9.93 4.00
N THR A 13 19.28 10.25 4.36
CA THR A 13 20.26 9.28 4.86
C THR A 13 20.33 9.36 6.38
N ILE A 14 20.05 8.24 7.05
CA ILE A 14 20.08 8.12 8.50
C ILE A 14 21.32 7.34 8.89
N ALA A 15 22.20 7.94 9.68
CA ALA A 15 23.36 7.30 10.27
C ALA A 15 23.13 7.05 11.76
N CYS A 16 23.61 5.92 12.26
CA CYS A 16 23.57 5.56 13.67
C CYS A 16 24.96 5.08 14.10
N PRO A 17 25.94 6.00 14.30
CA PRO A 17 27.32 5.65 14.57
C PRO A 17 27.52 5.10 15.99
N ASP A 18 26.78 5.61 16.97
CA ASP A 18 27.07 5.45 18.38
C ASP A 18 26.28 4.33 19.06
N PHE A 19 25.22 3.83 18.43
CA PHE A 19 24.32 2.84 19.02
C PHE A 19 24.35 1.50 18.28
N ARG A 20 24.30 0.42 19.04
CA ARG A 20 24.23 -0.97 18.55
C ARG A 20 23.19 -1.74 19.38
N PRO A 21 22.45 -2.70 18.77
CA PRO A 21 22.44 -3.03 17.33
C PRO A 21 21.80 -1.93 16.48
N GLN A 22 22.19 -1.84 15.21
CA GLN A 22 21.47 -1.01 14.25
C GLN A 22 20.19 -1.74 13.84
N MET A 23 19.05 -1.09 14.02
CA MET A 23 17.74 -1.67 13.76
C MET A 23 16.98 -0.82 12.74
N ALA A 24 16.27 -1.48 11.84
CA ALA A 24 15.41 -0.84 10.86
C ALA A 24 14.18 -1.70 10.60
N THR A 25 13.06 -1.04 10.33
CA THR A 25 11.84 -1.68 9.83
C THR A 25 11.58 -1.23 8.40
N VAL A 26 11.14 -2.14 7.57
CA VAL A 26 10.79 -1.87 6.17
C VAL A 26 9.29 -2.13 6.01
N ARG A 27 8.58 -1.17 5.42
CA ARG A 27 7.15 -1.35 5.14
C ARG A 27 6.98 -2.40 4.05
N PRO A 28 5.92 -3.22 4.10
CA PRO A 28 5.57 -4.11 2.99
C PRO A 28 5.45 -3.34 1.67
N GLY A 29 5.87 -3.96 0.57
CA GLY A 29 5.77 -3.37 -0.77
C GLY A 29 6.87 -2.36 -1.14
N VAL A 30 7.71 -1.91 -0.22
CA VAL A 30 8.80 -0.94 -0.50
C VAL A 30 9.95 -1.57 -1.30
N MET A 31 10.22 -2.85 -1.09
CA MET A 31 11.27 -3.58 -1.79
C MET A 31 10.68 -4.77 -2.55
N GLN A 32 11.17 -4.99 -3.75
CA GLN A 32 10.78 -6.17 -4.51
C GLN A 32 11.33 -7.43 -3.85
N LYS A 33 10.54 -8.50 -3.90
CA LYS A 33 10.95 -9.82 -3.46
C LYS A 33 12.03 -10.37 -4.42
N LEU A 34 13.16 -10.74 -3.86
CA LEU A 34 14.21 -11.41 -4.64
C LEU A 34 13.74 -12.80 -5.12
N PRO A 35 14.24 -13.28 -6.27
CA PRO A 35 14.02 -14.65 -6.68
C PRO A 35 14.56 -15.63 -5.63
N LYS A 36 13.90 -16.77 -5.47
CA LYS A 36 14.37 -17.82 -4.57
C LYS A 36 15.70 -18.37 -5.07
N ASP A 37 16.70 -18.43 -4.19
CA ASP A 37 17.96 -19.08 -4.44
C ASP A 37 17.99 -20.44 -3.72
N PRO A 38 17.83 -21.57 -4.43
CA PRO A 38 17.83 -22.91 -3.82
C PRO A 38 19.18 -23.33 -3.24
N SER A 39 20.26 -22.63 -3.61
CA SER A 39 21.62 -22.91 -3.09
C SER A 39 21.84 -22.34 -1.71
N HIS A 40 21.05 -21.35 -1.30
CA HIS A 40 21.12 -20.75 0.04
C HIS A 40 20.45 -21.66 1.08
N LYS A 41 21.25 -22.06 2.07
CA LYS A 41 20.75 -22.78 3.25
C LYS A 41 20.70 -21.82 4.41
N ALA A 42 19.51 -21.60 4.97
CA ALA A 42 19.36 -20.83 6.20
C ALA A 42 19.85 -21.66 7.39
N ILE A 43 20.56 -21.00 8.31
CA ILE A 43 20.79 -21.54 9.65
C ILE A 43 19.60 -21.09 10.49
N VAL A 44 18.86 -22.05 11.03
CA VAL A 44 17.72 -21.77 11.90
C VAL A 44 18.11 -22.16 13.32
N GLU A 45 18.11 -21.18 14.21
CA GLU A 45 18.37 -21.36 15.64
C GLU A 45 17.09 -21.08 16.41
N GLU A 46 16.68 -22.03 17.25
CA GLU A 46 15.59 -21.81 18.19
C GLU A 46 16.15 -21.18 19.46
N TYR A 47 15.70 -19.98 19.77
CA TYR A 47 16.11 -19.26 20.97
C TYR A 47 14.89 -19.04 21.88
N ASN A 48 14.97 -19.60 23.08
CA ASN A 48 14.01 -19.30 24.13
C ASN A 48 14.59 -18.22 25.05
N PRO A 49 14.09 -16.99 25.02
CA PRO A 49 14.62 -15.88 25.81
C PRO A 49 14.34 -16.04 27.31
N GLY A 50 13.60 -17.08 27.75
CA GLY A 50 13.33 -17.33 29.17
C GLY A 50 12.63 -16.16 29.86
N PHE A 51 11.68 -15.49 29.19
CA PHE A 51 10.90 -14.44 29.83
C PHE A 51 10.24 -15.00 31.10
N GLU A 52 10.51 -14.38 32.22
CA GLU A 52 9.76 -14.68 33.45
C GLU A 52 8.28 -14.43 33.23
N GLU A 53 7.47 -15.43 33.53
CA GLU A 53 6.03 -15.30 33.46
C GLU A 53 5.56 -14.11 34.28
N ASN A 54 4.88 -13.19 33.63
CA ASN A 54 3.98 -12.25 34.25
C ASN A 54 4.53 -10.97 34.91
N LYS A 55 5.35 -10.21 34.18
CA LYS A 55 5.50 -8.78 34.49
C LYS A 55 4.61 -7.86 33.63
N ASN A 56 3.63 -8.43 32.93
CA ASN A 56 2.66 -7.65 32.15
C ASN A 56 1.54 -7.19 33.07
N TYR A 57 1.42 -5.88 33.23
CA TYR A 57 0.28 -5.24 33.94
C TYR A 57 -1.00 -5.22 33.11
N VAL A 58 -0.99 -5.87 31.94
CA VAL A 58 -2.12 -5.89 30.99
C VAL A 58 -2.45 -7.32 30.64
N GLU A 59 -3.71 -7.73 30.83
CA GLU A 59 -4.26 -9.00 30.39
C GLU A 59 -5.08 -8.78 29.13
N ILE A 60 -4.82 -9.61 28.09
CA ILE A 60 -5.62 -9.58 26.87
C ILE A 60 -6.86 -10.43 27.12
N LEU A 61 -8.01 -9.76 27.33
CA LEU A 61 -9.27 -10.45 27.61
C LEU A 61 -9.88 -11.09 26.37
N GLU A 62 -9.77 -10.41 25.21
CA GLU A 62 -10.35 -10.89 23.97
C GLU A 62 -9.59 -10.33 22.77
N ILE A 63 -9.39 -11.13 21.73
CA ILE A 63 -8.88 -10.71 20.43
C ILE A 63 -10.00 -10.86 19.42
N VAL A 64 -10.66 -9.74 19.07
CA VAL A 64 -11.66 -9.72 18.00
C VAL A 64 -10.94 -9.50 16.68
N LYS A 65 -10.78 -10.58 15.90
CA LYS A 65 -10.28 -10.46 14.54
C LYS A 65 -11.44 -10.08 13.62
N ALA A 66 -11.31 -8.94 12.94
CA ALA A 66 -12.19 -8.68 11.80
C ALA A 66 -11.92 -9.73 10.74
N VAL A 67 -12.90 -10.60 10.50
CA VAL A 67 -12.88 -11.54 9.37
C VAL A 67 -13.22 -10.69 8.14
N SER A 68 -12.22 -10.22 7.42
CA SER A 68 -12.43 -9.64 6.10
C SER A 68 -11.99 -10.67 5.06
N ASP A 69 -12.94 -11.18 4.30
CA ASP A 69 -12.68 -11.96 3.08
C ASP A 69 -12.12 -11.06 1.94
N VAL A 70 -11.85 -9.79 2.25
CA VAL A 70 -11.36 -8.82 1.28
C VAL A 70 -9.83 -8.96 1.19
N VAL A 71 -9.35 -9.25 -0.01
CA VAL A 71 -7.91 -9.24 -0.32
C VAL A 71 -7.33 -7.89 0.07
N ASP A 72 -6.23 -7.91 0.84
CA ASP A 72 -5.54 -6.67 1.16
C ASP A 72 -5.01 -6.04 -0.14
N ILE A 73 -5.37 -4.77 -0.38
CA ILE A 73 -4.94 -4.06 -1.59
C ILE A 73 -3.42 -3.97 -1.73
N MET A 74 -2.65 -4.16 -0.64
CA MET A 74 -1.19 -4.20 -0.68
C MET A 74 -0.65 -5.47 -1.35
N ASP A 75 -1.41 -6.56 -1.33
CA ASP A 75 -1.02 -7.85 -1.93
C ASP A 75 -1.60 -8.04 -3.34
N ALA A 76 -2.46 -7.12 -3.77
CA ALA A 76 -3.12 -7.19 -5.07
C ALA A 76 -2.13 -6.95 -6.22
N LYS A 77 -2.15 -7.83 -7.23
CA LYS A 77 -1.34 -7.69 -8.44
C LYS A 77 -1.90 -6.69 -9.44
N ILE A 78 -3.21 -6.53 -9.44
CA ILE A 78 -3.95 -5.59 -10.30
C ILE A 78 -4.87 -4.77 -9.42
N LEU A 79 -4.75 -3.46 -9.51
CA LEU A 79 -5.61 -2.53 -8.78
C LEU A 79 -6.41 -1.66 -9.75
N VAL A 80 -7.72 -1.56 -9.49
CA VAL A 80 -8.63 -0.65 -10.18
C VAL A 80 -9.02 0.44 -9.19
N SER A 81 -8.36 1.59 -9.28
CA SER A 81 -8.50 2.67 -8.30
C SER A 81 -9.40 3.79 -8.80
N GLY A 82 -10.42 4.10 -8.00
CA GLY A 82 -11.35 5.18 -8.28
C GLY A 82 -11.03 6.46 -7.53
N GLY A 83 -11.07 7.59 -8.23
CA GLY A 83 -11.03 8.92 -7.63
C GLY A 83 -12.42 9.56 -7.56
N ARG A 84 -12.48 10.78 -7.02
CA ARG A 84 -13.72 11.57 -6.97
C ARG A 84 -14.29 11.87 -8.38
N GLY A 85 -13.43 11.84 -9.42
CA GLY A 85 -13.84 12.01 -10.83
C GLY A 85 -14.74 10.90 -11.37
N VAL A 86 -14.91 9.78 -10.65
CA VAL A 86 -15.90 8.72 -10.94
C VAL A 86 -17.33 9.26 -10.79
N GLY A 87 -17.53 10.33 -10.03
CA GLY A 87 -18.76 11.11 -9.97
C GLY A 87 -19.72 10.72 -8.85
N SER A 88 -19.93 9.43 -8.58
CA SER A 88 -20.81 8.98 -7.51
C SER A 88 -20.36 7.61 -6.95
N PRO A 89 -20.82 7.22 -5.75
CA PRO A 89 -20.50 5.90 -5.18
C PRO A 89 -21.08 4.74 -6.00
N GLU A 90 -22.22 4.93 -6.70
CA GLU A 90 -22.86 3.92 -7.52
C GLU A 90 -21.98 3.55 -8.73
N ASN A 91 -21.27 4.53 -9.30
CA ASN A 91 -20.40 4.32 -10.44
C ASN A 91 -19.17 3.44 -10.12
N PHE A 92 -18.88 3.20 -8.83
CA PHE A 92 -17.88 2.22 -8.45
C PHE A 92 -18.26 0.79 -8.86
N ALA A 93 -19.52 0.52 -9.20
CA ALA A 93 -19.93 -0.74 -9.79
C ALA A 93 -19.18 -1.03 -11.10
N ILE A 94 -18.97 -0.01 -11.93
CA ILE A 94 -18.23 -0.15 -13.21
C ILE A 94 -16.76 -0.53 -12.93
N LEU A 95 -16.17 0.02 -11.87
CA LEU A 95 -14.81 -0.31 -11.48
C LEU A 95 -14.74 -1.74 -10.94
N GLN A 96 -15.77 -2.16 -10.23
CA GLN A 96 -15.87 -3.53 -9.72
C GLN A 96 -16.01 -4.53 -10.87
N ASP A 97 -16.89 -4.25 -11.83
CA ASP A 97 -17.08 -5.09 -13.02
C ASP A 97 -15.75 -5.25 -13.80
N LEU A 98 -15.00 -4.13 -13.95
CA LEU A 98 -13.68 -4.20 -14.58
C LEU A 98 -12.72 -5.06 -13.75
N ALA A 99 -12.66 -4.84 -12.43
CA ALA A 99 -11.79 -5.59 -11.54
C ALA A 99 -12.10 -7.09 -11.59
N ASP A 100 -13.37 -7.47 -11.60
CA ASP A 100 -13.83 -8.87 -11.66
C ASP A 100 -13.40 -9.55 -12.98
N VAL A 101 -13.50 -8.83 -14.11
CA VAL A 101 -13.12 -9.35 -15.44
C VAL A 101 -11.62 -9.59 -15.55
N ILE A 102 -10.79 -8.70 -14.95
CA ILE A 102 -9.33 -8.80 -15.07
C ILE A 102 -8.65 -9.48 -13.87
N GLY A 103 -9.44 -9.94 -12.90
CA GLY A 103 -8.92 -10.55 -11.66
C GLY A 103 -8.20 -9.54 -10.76
N GLY A 104 -8.65 -8.30 -10.74
CA GLY A 104 -8.12 -7.22 -9.94
C GLY A 104 -8.90 -6.95 -8.67
N THR A 105 -8.45 -5.99 -7.88
CA THR A 105 -9.08 -5.52 -6.65
C THR A 105 -9.38 -4.03 -6.76
N VAL A 106 -10.57 -3.62 -6.29
CA VAL A 106 -10.95 -2.19 -6.26
C VAL A 106 -10.25 -1.48 -5.12
N SER A 107 -9.74 -0.28 -5.40
CA SER A 107 -9.18 0.65 -4.42
C SER A 107 -9.68 2.07 -4.68
N CYS A 108 -9.28 3.02 -3.85
CA CYS A 108 -9.76 4.39 -4.00
C CYS A 108 -8.76 5.43 -3.51
N SER A 109 -8.97 6.68 -3.96
CA SER A 109 -8.25 7.84 -3.45
C SER A 109 -8.83 8.33 -2.12
N ARG A 110 -8.06 9.14 -1.37
CA ARG A 110 -8.50 9.78 -0.13
C ARG A 110 -9.81 10.56 -0.29
N ALA A 111 -9.97 11.29 -1.39
CA ALA A 111 -11.17 12.09 -1.63
C ALA A 111 -12.47 11.27 -1.69
N VAL A 112 -12.38 10.00 -2.06
CA VAL A 112 -13.49 9.03 -2.07
C VAL A 112 -13.81 8.59 -0.64
N VAL A 113 -12.80 8.37 0.18
CA VAL A 113 -12.97 8.00 1.60
C VAL A 113 -13.54 9.18 2.39
N ASP A 114 -13.01 10.38 2.19
CA ASP A 114 -13.50 11.61 2.83
C ASP A 114 -14.97 11.90 2.45
N ALA A 115 -15.41 11.50 1.25
CA ALA A 115 -16.80 11.57 0.81
C ALA A 115 -17.70 10.41 1.33
N GLY A 116 -17.13 9.45 2.06
CA GLY A 116 -17.87 8.31 2.62
C GLY A 116 -18.27 7.24 1.60
N TRP A 117 -17.71 7.25 0.37
CA TRP A 117 -18.08 6.31 -0.68
C TRP A 117 -17.45 4.92 -0.51
N LYS A 118 -16.24 4.87 0.04
CA LYS A 118 -15.50 3.62 0.31
C LYS A 118 -14.79 3.69 1.66
N PRO A 119 -14.53 2.54 2.31
CA PRO A 119 -13.83 2.49 3.58
C PRO A 119 -12.35 2.83 3.43
N LYS A 120 -11.74 3.29 4.53
CA LYS A 120 -10.32 3.69 4.58
C LYS A 120 -9.34 2.58 4.23
N ASP A 121 -9.70 1.32 4.45
CA ASP A 121 -8.85 0.16 4.15
C ASP A 121 -8.55 -0.01 2.66
N LEU A 122 -9.37 0.60 1.80
CA LEU A 122 -9.17 0.63 0.35
C LEU A 122 -8.45 1.90 -0.13
N GLN A 123 -8.04 2.79 0.78
CA GLN A 123 -7.38 4.04 0.42
C GLN A 123 -5.94 3.81 0.02
N VAL A 124 -5.59 4.27 -1.19
CA VAL A 124 -4.20 4.37 -1.67
C VAL A 124 -3.69 5.79 -1.49
N GLY A 125 -2.44 5.92 -1.05
CA GLY A 125 -1.75 7.20 -0.89
C GLY A 125 -0.96 7.31 0.41
N GLN A 126 -0.33 8.46 0.62
CA GLN A 126 0.55 8.73 1.75
C GLN A 126 -0.09 8.46 3.13
N THR A 127 -1.38 8.77 3.28
CA THR A 127 -2.15 8.56 4.52
C THR A 127 -3.01 7.29 4.50
N GLY A 128 -2.96 6.54 3.42
CA GLY A 128 -3.56 5.23 3.23
C GLY A 128 -2.51 4.13 3.12
N LYS A 129 -2.77 3.18 2.23
CA LYS A 129 -1.85 2.10 1.93
C LYS A 129 -0.92 2.49 0.78
N THR A 130 0.35 2.09 0.87
CA THR A 130 1.28 2.13 -0.26
C THR A 130 1.21 0.78 -0.96
N VAL A 131 1.00 0.82 -2.27
CA VAL A 131 0.79 -0.36 -3.11
C VAL A 131 1.80 -0.38 -4.26
N ARG A 132 2.12 -1.57 -4.73
CA ARG A 132 3.00 -1.77 -5.89
C ARG A 132 2.48 -2.92 -6.74
N PRO A 133 1.31 -2.77 -7.38
CA PRO A 133 0.78 -3.78 -8.27
C PRO A 133 1.56 -3.82 -9.59
N ASN A 134 1.41 -4.93 -10.33
CA ASN A 134 1.90 -5.01 -11.70
C ASN A 134 1.10 -4.09 -12.63
N LEU A 135 -0.18 -3.84 -12.31
CA LEU A 135 -1.05 -2.98 -13.11
C LEU A 135 -1.95 -2.15 -12.21
N TYR A 136 -1.90 -0.84 -12.39
CA TYR A 136 -2.70 0.14 -11.66
C TYR A 136 -3.56 0.96 -12.61
N PHE A 137 -4.87 0.82 -12.50
CA PHE A 137 -5.83 1.70 -13.18
C PHE A 137 -6.15 2.90 -12.28
N ALA A 138 -5.87 4.11 -12.76
CA ALA A 138 -6.19 5.37 -12.09
C ALA A 138 -7.39 6.02 -12.79
N ILE A 139 -8.60 5.78 -12.28
CA ILE A 139 -9.84 6.22 -12.91
C ILE A 139 -10.43 7.41 -12.17
N GLY A 140 -10.49 8.57 -12.82
CA GLY A 140 -10.99 9.81 -12.22
C GLY A 140 -10.14 10.31 -11.04
N ILE A 141 -8.85 10.02 -11.05
CA ILE A 141 -7.86 10.45 -10.05
C ILE A 141 -7.05 11.59 -10.63
N SER A 142 -6.89 12.68 -9.89
CA SER A 142 -6.15 13.88 -10.35
C SER A 142 -4.63 13.70 -10.39
N GLY A 143 -4.05 12.84 -9.55
CA GLY A 143 -2.60 12.70 -9.47
C GLY A 143 -1.94 13.64 -8.46
N ALA A 144 -2.63 14.00 -7.37
CA ALA A 144 -2.01 14.73 -6.28
C ALA A 144 -0.81 13.95 -5.71
N ILE A 145 0.27 14.65 -5.33
CA ILE A 145 1.52 14.06 -4.81
C ILE A 145 1.27 13.06 -3.69
N GLN A 146 0.28 13.33 -2.82
CA GLN A 146 -0.06 12.44 -1.72
C GLN A 146 -0.67 11.11 -2.20
N HIS A 147 -1.31 11.09 -3.37
CA HIS A 147 -1.81 9.86 -3.97
C HIS A 147 -0.67 9.13 -4.70
N LEU A 148 0.10 9.86 -5.50
CA LEU A 148 1.25 9.32 -6.24
C LEU A 148 2.22 8.59 -5.32
N ALA A 149 2.55 9.18 -4.17
CA ALA A 149 3.43 8.55 -3.16
C ALA A 149 2.96 7.16 -2.68
N GLY A 150 1.72 6.79 -2.96
CA GLY A 150 1.17 5.48 -2.62
C GLY A 150 1.12 4.48 -3.77
N MET A 151 1.41 4.91 -5.04
CA MET A 151 1.22 4.01 -6.19
C MET A 151 2.21 4.22 -7.35
N GLU A 152 3.03 5.25 -7.32
CA GLU A 152 3.96 5.61 -8.41
C GLU A 152 4.97 4.49 -8.75
N GLU A 153 5.24 3.59 -7.82
CA GLU A 153 6.11 2.43 -7.99
C GLU A 153 5.41 1.22 -8.65
N SER A 154 4.19 1.39 -9.15
CA SER A 154 3.49 0.34 -9.91
C SER A 154 4.23 0.04 -11.21
N ASP A 155 4.23 -1.22 -11.68
CA ASP A 155 4.98 -1.61 -12.88
C ASP A 155 4.37 -0.97 -14.15
N VAL A 156 3.04 -0.89 -14.22
CA VAL A 156 2.29 -0.23 -15.31
C VAL A 156 1.16 0.58 -14.72
N ILE A 157 1.01 1.83 -15.15
CA ILE A 157 -0.08 2.72 -14.75
C ILE A 157 -0.90 3.10 -15.97
N ILE A 158 -2.21 2.91 -15.88
CA ILE A 158 -3.19 3.33 -16.90
C ILE A 158 -4.09 4.39 -16.29
N ALA A 159 -4.04 5.61 -16.80
CA ALA A 159 -4.86 6.72 -16.32
C ALA A 159 -6.07 6.96 -17.23
N ILE A 160 -7.23 7.17 -16.62
CA ILE A 160 -8.47 7.59 -17.29
C ILE A 160 -8.98 8.83 -16.56
N ASN A 161 -8.94 9.96 -17.24
CA ASN A 161 -9.43 11.23 -16.71
C ASN A 161 -10.03 12.07 -17.81
N LYS A 162 -11.06 12.85 -17.48
CA LYS A 162 -11.66 13.85 -18.38
C LYS A 162 -10.84 15.13 -18.48
N ASP A 163 -9.99 15.40 -17.51
CA ASP A 163 -9.05 16.53 -17.48
C ASP A 163 -7.72 16.06 -18.08
N GLU A 164 -7.47 16.49 -19.31
CA GLU A 164 -6.25 16.14 -20.06
C GLU A 164 -4.96 16.69 -19.42
N THR A 165 -5.10 17.68 -18.54
CA THR A 165 -3.98 18.33 -17.84
C THR A 165 -3.74 17.75 -16.43
N ALA A 166 -4.48 16.72 -16.06
CA ALA A 166 -4.35 16.10 -14.74
C ALA A 166 -2.94 15.52 -14.52
N PRO A 167 -2.28 15.83 -13.39
CA PRO A 167 -0.92 15.36 -13.11
C PRO A 167 -0.76 13.84 -13.10
N ILE A 168 -1.85 13.07 -13.04
CA ILE A 168 -1.80 11.60 -13.12
C ILE A 168 -1.19 11.11 -14.43
N PHE A 169 -1.32 11.88 -15.51
CA PHE A 169 -0.76 11.54 -16.82
C PHE A 169 0.76 11.69 -16.89
N ASP A 170 1.37 12.42 -15.94
CA ASP A 170 2.84 12.55 -15.88
C ASP A 170 3.52 11.25 -15.44
N VAL A 171 2.76 10.31 -14.82
CA VAL A 171 3.25 9.04 -14.30
C VAL A 171 2.61 7.81 -14.97
N ALA A 172 1.67 8.01 -15.90
CA ALA A 172 0.91 6.94 -16.58
C ALA A 172 1.61 6.44 -17.84
#